data_2243d69cb970536be3453cd8650d1236
#
_entry.id   2243d69cb970536be3453cd8650d1236
#
_cell.length_a   1.000
_cell.length_b   1.000
_cell.length_c   1.000
_cell.angle_alpha   90.00
_cell.angle_beta   90.00
_cell.angle_gamma   90.00
#
_symmetry.space_group_name_H-M   'P 1'
#
loop_
_entity.id
_entity.type
_entity.pdbx_description
1 polymer ?
#
loop_
_entity_poly.entity_id
_entity_poly.type
_entity_poly.pdbx_seq_one_letter_code
_entity_poly.pdbx_strand_id
1 'polypeptide(L)'
;LAGVASRMTDVDFLICDTTGSVLLTTDADLAGKTVVVPEDITQTVLGSERLYEGRSTVGVYEKKQFVVGVPMTDADGNTLGLVLAVMNSANFMEMWRSFIALFFMTSAIILVISFVASFVTSMRQIQPITEMVKATRAYADGNFDVRMQETEDAGGEIGELAAAFNAMADSLQETERQRRDFIANVSHELKTPMTTIAGYTDGILDGTIPPEKERQYLQIISDESRRLSRLVRRMLDISRIQSQEMKKEEFDLCESARIALLSMEQKIMDRGLDVDAEIPEDSVMVQGDRDLITQVMYNLLENAAKFAAPSSTLYLGLTVNGDKAYVTVRNVGNTIPAEEIPLLFERFHKSDKSRSEDKDGYGLGLYVVKTILAQHKEKITVTSENGVTAFTFTMQMAR
;
A
#
# COMPACT_ATOMS: atom_id res chain seq x y z
N LEU A 1 33.33 -43.23 56.08
CA LEU A 1 33.49 -42.33 54.92
C LEU A 1 33.23 -43.08 53.63
N ALA A 2 33.88 -44.20 53.32
CA ALA A 2 33.69 -44.96 52.08
C ALA A 2 32.22 -45.38 51.83
N GLY A 3 31.49 -45.87 52.88
CA GLY A 3 30.09 -46.26 52.77
C GLY A 3 29.12 -45.08 52.54
N VAL A 4 29.49 -43.87 52.94
CA VAL A 4 28.71 -42.64 52.62
C VAL A 4 28.99 -42.23 51.20
N ALA A 5 30.24 -42.28 50.77
CA ALA A 5 30.64 -41.99 49.40
C ALA A 5 29.94 -42.93 48.37
N SER A 6 29.96 -44.24 48.67
CA SER A 6 29.33 -45.29 47.84
C SER A 6 27.82 -44.99 47.63
N ARG A 7 27.08 -44.65 48.69
CA ARG A 7 25.62 -44.32 48.62
C ARG A 7 25.33 -43.02 47.83
N MET A 8 26.27 -42.07 47.79
CA MET A 8 26.09 -40.80 47.08
C MET A 8 26.47 -40.87 45.60
N THR A 9 27.38 -41.79 45.24
CA THR A 9 27.96 -41.87 43.88
C THR A 9 27.57 -43.12 43.10
N ASP A 10 26.89 -44.08 43.71
CA ASP A 10 26.58 -45.39 43.14
C ASP A 10 27.86 -46.14 42.67
N VAL A 11 28.97 -45.89 43.40
CA VAL A 11 30.29 -46.52 43.18
C VAL A 11 30.66 -47.36 44.40
N ASP A 12 30.91 -48.62 44.21
CA ASP A 12 31.36 -49.47 45.26
C ASP A 12 32.87 -49.41 45.43
N PHE A 13 33.31 -49.45 46.68
CA PHE A 13 34.71 -49.42 47.02
C PHE A 13 35.16 -50.79 47.60
N LEU A 14 36.27 -51.31 47.09
CA LEU A 14 36.90 -52.49 47.56
C LEU A 14 38.31 -52.09 48.06
N ILE A 15 38.58 -52.35 49.32
CA ILE A 15 39.92 -52.14 49.91
C ILE A 15 40.55 -53.51 50.06
N CYS A 16 41.71 -53.68 49.40
CA CYS A 16 42.37 -54.95 49.34
C CYS A 16 43.80 -54.84 49.94
N ASP A 17 44.34 -55.99 50.44
CA ASP A 17 45.72 -56.07 50.78
C ASP A 17 46.62 -56.17 49.53
N THR A 18 47.94 -56.36 49.76
CA THR A 18 48.96 -56.52 48.70
C THR A 18 48.81 -57.83 47.91
N THR A 19 48.05 -58.82 48.43
CA THR A 19 47.77 -60.11 47.75
C THR A 19 46.47 -60.03 46.92
N GLY A 20 45.71 -58.89 46.94
CA GLY A 20 44.41 -58.71 46.30
C GLY A 20 43.22 -59.23 47.12
N SER A 21 43.48 -59.69 48.39
CA SER A 21 42.40 -60.15 49.26
C SER A 21 41.56 -58.93 49.74
N VAL A 22 40.22 -58.93 49.53
CA VAL A 22 39.37 -57.85 49.92
C VAL A 22 39.16 -57.81 51.42
N LEU A 23 39.70 -56.77 52.05
CA LEU A 23 39.60 -56.55 53.50
C LEU A 23 38.30 -55.82 53.87
N LEU A 24 37.84 -54.95 53.02
CA LEU A 24 36.65 -54.11 53.25
C LEU A 24 35.95 -53.82 51.94
N THR A 25 34.62 -53.89 51.92
CA THR A 25 33.82 -53.53 50.75
C THR A 25 32.59 -52.71 51.17
N THR A 26 32.17 -51.81 50.29
CA THR A 26 30.89 -51.09 50.45
C THR A 26 29.77 -51.82 49.72
N ASP A 27 30.07 -52.75 48.83
CA ASP A 27 29.10 -53.59 48.13
C ASP A 27 28.48 -54.58 49.09
N ALA A 28 27.14 -54.47 49.27
CA ALA A 28 26.40 -55.33 50.20
C ALA A 28 26.37 -56.78 49.78
N ASP A 29 26.47 -57.10 48.50
CA ASP A 29 26.45 -58.44 47.95
C ASP A 29 27.78 -59.18 48.17
N LEU A 30 28.84 -58.44 48.38
CA LEU A 30 30.18 -58.96 48.65
C LEU A 30 30.53 -58.93 50.13
N ALA A 31 29.75 -58.29 50.97
CA ALA A 31 30.02 -58.19 52.40
C ALA A 31 30.02 -59.60 53.07
N GLY A 32 31.11 -59.94 53.75
CA GLY A 32 31.25 -61.21 54.42
C GLY A 32 31.67 -62.39 53.54
N LYS A 33 31.93 -62.18 52.27
CA LYS A 33 32.54 -63.21 51.38
C LYS A 33 34.04 -63.04 51.29
N THR A 34 34.76 -64.15 51.21
CA THR A 34 36.20 -64.13 50.92
C THR A 34 36.35 -63.88 49.41
N VAL A 35 36.75 -62.68 49.05
CA VAL A 35 36.91 -62.25 47.67
C VAL A 35 38.37 -61.92 47.41
N VAL A 36 38.93 -62.43 46.33
CA VAL A 36 40.28 -62.12 45.89
C VAL A 36 40.25 -61.52 44.50
N VAL A 37 40.80 -60.33 44.37
CA VAL A 37 40.90 -59.62 43.09
C VAL A 37 41.96 -60.37 42.24
N PRO A 38 41.73 -60.56 40.93
CA PRO A 38 42.65 -61.19 40.02
C PRO A 38 44.05 -60.57 40.07
N GLU A 39 45.04 -61.43 39.98
CA GLU A 39 46.44 -61.04 40.13
C GLU A 39 46.92 -60.04 39.08
N ASP A 40 46.42 -60.13 37.90
CA ASP A 40 46.67 -59.19 36.81
C ASP A 40 46.25 -57.73 37.14
N ILE A 41 45.11 -57.55 37.80
CA ILE A 41 44.65 -56.25 38.27
C ILE A 41 45.46 -55.77 39.44
N THR A 42 45.70 -56.68 40.42
CA THR A 42 46.47 -56.40 41.63
C THR A 42 47.85 -55.92 41.27
N GLN A 43 48.59 -56.70 40.42
CA GLN A 43 49.91 -56.33 39.98
C GLN A 43 49.96 -55.04 39.18
N THR A 44 48.96 -54.80 38.32
CA THR A 44 48.92 -53.59 37.55
C THR A 44 48.68 -52.34 38.41
N VAL A 45 47.80 -52.43 39.43
CA VAL A 45 47.55 -51.33 40.38
C VAL A 45 48.76 -51.08 41.27
N LEU A 46 49.34 -52.11 41.78
CA LEU A 46 50.51 -52.00 42.67
C LEU A 46 51.81 -51.61 41.95
N GLY A 47 51.97 -51.97 40.67
CA GLY A 47 53.10 -51.63 39.81
C GLY A 47 52.99 -50.27 39.09
N SER A 48 51.87 -49.65 39.14
CA SER A 48 51.66 -48.33 38.50
C SER A 48 51.74 -47.22 39.55
N GLU A 49 52.61 -46.25 39.34
CA GLU A 49 52.60 -44.99 40.13
C GLU A 49 51.36 -44.12 39.81
N ARG A 50 50.45 -44.60 38.96
CA ARG A 50 49.27 -43.86 38.48
C ARG A 50 48.02 -44.70 38.63
N LEU A 51 46.89 -44.02 38.44
CA LEU A 51 45.55 -44.56 38.41
C LEU A 51 45.37 -45.66 37.37
N TYR A 52 44.86 -46.83 37.82
CA TYR A 52 44.39 -47.88 36.91
C TYR A 52 42.97 -47.59 36.47
N GLU A 53 42.71 -47.61 35.20
CA GLU A 53 41.38 -47.51 34.65
C GLU A 53 41.12 -48.65 33.66
N GLY A 54 40.00 -49.35 33.85
CA GLY A 54 39.70 -50.48 32.97
C GLY A 54 38.27 -51.01 33.14
N ARG A 55 37.92 -51.97 32.31
CA ARG A 55 36.71 -52.76 32.45
C ARG A 55 37.11 -54.20 32.88
N SER A 56 36.71 -54.59 34.07
CA SER A 56 36.97 -55.90 34.61
C SER A 56 35.76 -56.44 35.37
N THR A 57 35.72 -57.81 35.51
CA THR A 57 34.79 -58.47 36.43
C THR A 57 35.35 -58.45 37.88
N VAL A 58 36.54 -57.95 38.08
CA VAL A 58 37.25 -57.97 39.38
C VAL A 58 37.28 -59.35 40.02
N GLY A 59 37.01 -60.40 39.25
CA GLY A 59 36.90 -61.81 39.74
C GLY A 59 35.63 -62.14 40.51
N VAL A 60 34.73 -61.23 40.70
CA VAL A 60 33.50 -61.31 41.51
C VAL A 60 32.21 -60.96 40.82
N TYR A 61 32.27 -60.05 39.85
CA TYR A 61 31.06 -59.63 39.14
C TYR A 61 30.82 -60.52 37.91
N GLU A 62 29.59 -60.84 37.63
CA GLU A 62 29.24 -61.62 36.44
C GLU A 62 29.52 -60.85 35.14
N LYS A 63 29.38 -59.49 35.17
CA LYS A 63 29.64 -58.63 34.05
C LYS A 63 30.80 -57.67 34.30
N LYS A 64 31.54 -57.35 33.26
CA LYS A 64 32.62 -56.36 33.35
C LYS A 64 32.10 -55.02 33.85
N GLN A 65 32.63 -54.55 34.96
CA GLN A 65 32.33 -53.23 35.56
C GLN A 65 33.42 -52.21 35.16
N PHE A 66 33.13 -50.93 35.30
CA PHE A 66 34.16 -49.90 35.22
C PHE A 66 34.93 -49.92 36.57
N VAL A 67 36.21 -50.06 36.48
CA VAL A 67 37.07 -50.17 37.66
C VAL A 67 38.18 -49.15 37.59
N VAL A 68 38.33 -48.42 38.67
CA VAL A 68 39.46 -47.51 38.90
C VAL A 68 40.17 -47.93 40.13
N GLY A 69 41.47 -48.13 40.02
CA GLY A 69 42.33 -48.65 41.13
C GLY A 69 43.51 -47.74 41.47
N VAL A 70 43.75 -47.56 42.74
CA VAL A 70 44.89 -46.77 43.22
C VAL A 70 45.63 -47.59 44.35
N PRO A 71 46.97 -47.57 44.41
CA PRO A 71 47.69 -48.14 45.52
C PRO A 71 47.45 -47.31 46.79
N MET A 72 47.36 -48.00 47.92
CA MET A 72 47.29 -47.44 49.26
C MET A 72 48.62 -47.47 49.92
N THR A 73 49.21 -46.35 50.27
CA THR A 73 50.51 -46.20 50.84
C THR A 73 50.48 -45.65 52.26
N ASP A 74 51.44 -46.03 53.11
CA ASP A 74 51.65 -45.41 54.42
C ASP A 74 52.37 -44.05 54.30
N ALA A 75 52.60 -43.40 55.44
CA ALA A 75 53.31 -42.14 55.49
C ALA A 75 54.81 -42.24 55.06
N ASP A 76 55.37 -43.43 55.12
CA ASP A 76 56.75 -43.71 54.74
C ASP A 76 56.90 -44.18 53.28
N GLY A 77 55.77 -44.26 52.55
CA GLY A 77 55.72 -44.61 51.11
C GLY A 77 55.64 -46.13 50.85
N ASN A 78 55.46 -46.94 51.89
CA ASN A 78 55.32 -48.38 51.69
C ASN A 78 53.91 -48.73 51.30
N THR A 79 53.73 -49.62 50.32
CA THR A 79 52.42 -50.02 49.84
C THR A 79 51.74 -50.96 50.82
N LEU A 80 50.62 -50.54 51.38
CA LEU A 80 49.78 -51.30 52.30
C LEU A 80 48.75 -52.19 51.61
N GLY A 81 48.36 -51.83 50.37
CA GLY A 81 47.31 -52.51 49.60
C GLY A 81 46.86 -51.70 48.45
N LEU A 82 45.63 -51.90 48.03
CA LEU A 82 44.99 -51.15 46.93
C LEU A 82 43.52 -50.82 47.22
N VAL A 83 43.02 -49.75 46.65
CA VAL A 83 41.64 -49.38 46.69
C VAL A 83 41.07 -49.39 45.25
N LEU A 84 40.00 -50.16 45.05
CA LEU A 84 39.29 -50.21 43.80
C LEU A 84 37.91 -49.50 43.96
N ALA A 85 37.62 -48.59 43.06
CA ALA A 85 36.29 -48.02 42.86
C ALA A 85 35.63 -48.72 41.67
N VAL A 86 34.48 -49.33 41.90
CA VAL A 86 33.77 -50.15 40.93
C VAL A 86 32.43 -49.54 40.67
N MET A 87 32.16 -49.17 39.41
CA MET A 87 30.88 -48.59 38.97
C MET A 87 30.16 -49.64 38.14
N ASN A 88 28.87 -49.83 38.49
CA ASN A 88 28.01 -50.77 37.77
C ASN A 88 27.75 -50.31 36.32
N SER A 89 28.23 -51.11 35.36
CA SER A 89 28.07 -50.82 33.95
C SER A 89 26.60 -50.82 33.47
N ALA A 90 25.72 -51.49 34.19
CA ALA A 90 24.29 -51.51 33.86
C ALA A 90 23.64 -50.16 34.15
N ASN A 91 23.93 -49.58 35.33
CA ASN A 91 23.42 -48.24 35.70
C ASN A 91 23.92 -47.17 34.75
N PHE A 92 25.19 -47.26 34.31
CA PHE A 92 25.74 -46.35 33.30
C PHE A 92 25.03 -46.46 31.96
N MET A 93 24.76 -47.67 31.47
CA MET A 93 24.02 -47.89 30.24
C MET A 93 22.57 -47.42 30.31
N GLU A 94 21.92 -47.56 31.45
CA GLU A 94 20.56 -47.12 31.67
C GLU A 94 20.46 -45.57 31.69
N MET A 95 21.41 -44.93 32.35
CA MET A 95 21.56 -43.48 32.33
C MET A 95 21.74 -42.95 30.87
N TRP A 96 22.65 -43.57 30.08
CA TRP A 96 22.85 -43.21 28.68
C TRP A 96 21.59 -43.40 27.83
N ARG A 97 20.85 -44.46 28.02
CA ARG A 97 19.56 -44.67 27.32
C ARG A 97 18.54 -43.57 27.64
N SER A 98 18.48 -43.17 28.92
CA SER A 98 17.59 -42.08 29.33
C SER A 98 18.00 -40.72 28.71
N PHE A 99 19.31 -40.42 28.67
CA PHE A 99 19.80 -39.21 27.99
C PHE A 99 19.50 -39.24 26.50
N ILE A 100 19.71 -40.34 25.82
CA ILE A 100 19.41 -40.50 24.40
C ILE A 100 17.92 -40.35 24.15
N ALA A 101 17.08 -40.98 24.95
CA ALA A 101 15.62 -40.86 24.84
C ALA A 101 15.14 -39.40 25.03
N LEU A 102 15.68 -38.71 26.05
CA LEU A 102 15.37 -37.30 26.31
C LEU A 102 15.84 -36.41 25.15
N PHE A 103 17.05 -36.66 24.61
CA PHE A 103 17.56 -35.92 23.45
C PHE A 103 16.66 -36.06 22.21
N PHE A 104 16.25 -37.29 21.87
CA PHE A 104 15.34 -37.50 20.74
C PHE A 104 13.97 -36.93 20.98
N MET A 105 13.43 -37.01 22.20
CA MET A 105 12.14 -36.43 22.55
C MET A 105 12.17 -34.89 22.43
N THR A 106 13.19 -34.22 22.97
CA THR A 106 13.35 -32.78 22.89
C THR A 106 13.54 -32.32 21.43
N SER A 107 14.37 -33.05 20.67
CA SER A 107 14.58 -32.78 19.24
C SER A 107 13.28 -32.88 18.43
N ALA A 108 12.48 -33.92 18.69
CA ALA A 108 11.18 -34.09 18.04
C ALA A 108 10.21 -32.93 18.36
N ILE A 109 10.15 -32.49 19.62
CA ILE A 109 9.31 -31.35 20.03
C ILE A 109 9.75 -30.07 19.32
N ILE A 110 11.07 -29.79 19.31
CA ILE A 110 11.60 -28.59 18.62
C ILE A 110 11.28 -28.63 17.13
N LEU A 111 11.39 -29.80 16.49
CA LEU A 111 11.08 -29.98 15.07
C LEU A 111 9.60 -29.70 14.77
N VAL A 112 8.68 -30.20 15.61
CA VAL A 112 7.24 -29.92 15.49
C VAL A 112 6.94 -28.42 15.66
N ILE A 113 7.53 -27.79 16.70
CA ILE A 113 7.34 -26.34 16.92
C ILE A 113 7.86 -25.53 15.73
N SER A 114 9.05 -25.87 15.22
CA SER A 114 9.65 -25.20 14.05
C SER A 114 8.80 -25.39 12.79
N PHE A 115 8.24 -26.57 12.59
CA PHE A 115 7.35 -26.84 11.46
C PHE A 115 6.07 -26.01 11.54
N VAL A 116 5.42 -25.97 12.72
CA VAL A 116 4.21 -25.16 12.93
C VAL A 116 4.50 -23.67 12.75
N ALA A 117 5.59 -23.17 13.34
CA ALA A 117 6.01 -21.77 13.17
C ALA A 117 6.28 -21.42 11.70
N SER A 118 7.00 -22.28 10.97
CA SER A 118 7.27 -22.10 9.54
C SER A 118 5.98 -22.10 8.70
N PHE A 119 5.05 -23.01 9.02
CA PHE A 119 3.78 -23.11 8.33
C PHE A 119 2.92 -21.87 8.54
N VAL A 120 2.80 -21.37 9.79
CA VAL A 120 2.07 -20.15 10.14
C VAL A 120 2.68 -18.92 9.44
N THR A 121 4.02 -18.80 9.48
CA THR A 121 4.74 -17.71 8.80
C THR A 121 4.50 -17.75 7.28
N SER A 122 4.55 -18.94 6.67
CA SER A 122 4.28 -19.13 5.24
C SER A 122 2.86 -18.66 4.87
N MET A 123 1.85 -19.05 5.63
CA MET A 123 0.47 -18.63 5.38
C MET A 123 0.29 -17.11 5.55
N ARG A 124 0.85 -16.53 6.60
CA ARG A 124 0.65 -15.10 6.92
C ARG A 124 1.48 -14.14 6.07
N GLN A 125 2.63 -14.54 5.55
CA GLN A 125 3.53 -13.66 4.80
C GLN A 125 3.61 -13.98 3.31
N ILE A 126 3.73 -15.24 2.94
CA ILE A 126 3.98 -15.63 1.53
C ILE A 126 2.70 -15.63 0.72
N GLN A 127 1.59 -16.10 1.28
CA GLN A 127 0.32 -16.19 0.56
C GLN A 127 -0.19 -14.81 0.10
N PRO A 128 -0.25 -13.76 0.95
CA PRO A 128 -0.67 -12.42 0.52
C PRO A 128 0.20 -11.85 -0.60
N ILE A 129 1.52 -12.06 -0.53
CA ILE A 129 2.45 -11.62 -1.60
C ILE A 129 2.14 -12.33 -2.93
N THR A 130 1.83 -13.63 -2.87
CA THR A 130 1.47 -14.40 -4.09
C THR A 130 0.15 -13.89 -4.67
N GLU A 131 -0.81 -13.53 -3.84
CA GLU A 131 -2.08 -12.92 -4.28
C GLU A 131 -1.85 -11.54 -4.91
N MET A 132 -0.96 -10.71 -4.35
CA MET A 132 -0.54 -9.44 -4.98
C MET A 132 0.03 -9.63 -6.37
N VAL A 133 0.90 -10.62 -6.56
CA VAL A 133 1.47 -10.92 -7.87
C VAL A 133 0.38 -11.31 -8.87
N LYS A 134 -0.62 -12.10 -8.44
CA LYS A 134 -1.76 -12.48 -9.30
C LYS A 134 -2.63 -11.26 -9.63
N ALA A 135 -2.94 -10.42 -8.64
CA ALA A 135 -3.70 -9.20 -8.83
C ALA A 135 -2.99 -8.21 -9.77
N THR A 136 -1.67 -8.03 -9.61
CA THR A 136 -0.86 -7.19 -10.50
C THR A 136 -0.89 -7.70 -11.95
N ARG A 137 -0.86 -9.02 -12.17
CA ARG A 137 -1.00 -9.59 -13.51
C ARG A 137 -2.40 -9.34 -14.09
N ALA A 138 -3.45 -9.52 -13.30
CA ALA A 138 -4.81 -9.19 -13.72
C ALA A 138 -4.94 -7.73 -14.13
N TYR A 139 -4.27 -6.81 -13.42
CA TYR A 139 -4.24 -5.39 -13.77
C TYR A 139 -3.48 -5.12 -15.08
N ALA A 140 -2.38 -5.81 -15.32
CA ALA A 140 -1.68 -5.74 -16.61
C ALA A 140 -2.55 -6.18 -17.79
N ASP A 141 -3.48 -7.11 -17.55
CA ASP A 141 -4.47 -7.59 -18.52
C ASP A 141 -5.74 -6.69 -18.58
N GLY A 142 -5.77 -5.58 -17.84
CA GLY A 142 -6.87 -4.62 -17.83
C GLY A 142 -8.04 -4.98 -16.92
N ASN A 143 -7.91 -5.99 -16.08
CA ASN A 143 -8.94 -6.34 -15.08
C ASN A 143 -8.63 -5.64 -13.75
N PHE A 144 -9.25 -4.48 -13.53
CA PHE A 144 -9.07 -3.65 -12.34
C PHE A 144 -10.08 -3.95 -11.22
N ASP A 145 -10.94 -4.96 -11.34
CA ASP A 145 -11.95 -5.31 -10.33
C ASP A 145 -11.38 -6.16 -9.18
N VAL A 146 -10.18 -6.71 -9.37
CA VAL A 146 -9.52 -7.55 -8.37
C VAL A 146 -9.09 -6.70 -7.18
N ARG A 147 -9.40 -7.16 -5.96
CA ARG A 147 -8.94 -6.55 -4.70
C ARG A 147 -8.24 -7.60 -3.85
N MET A 148 -7.26 -7.12 -3.06
CA MET A 148 -6.69 -7.92 -1.99
C MET A 148 -7.69 -8.07 -0.86
N GLN A 149 -7.80 -9.29 -0.31
CA GLN A 149 -8.61 -9.48 0.88
C GLN A 149 -7.92 -8.75 2.06
N GLU A 150 -8.63 -7.82 2.66
CA GLU A 150 -8.26 -7.24 3.95
C GLU A 150 -8.52 -8.31 5.00
N THR A 151 -7.52 -9.12 5.30
CA THR A 151 -7.58 -10.04 6.42
C THR A 151 -7.33 -9.20 7.68
N GLU A 152 -8.29 -9.10 8.58
CA GLU A 152 -8.16 -8.45 9.90
C GLU A 152 -6.93 -8.99 10.68
N ASP A 153 -6.48 -10.21 10.36
CA ASP A 153 -5.28 -10.87 10.91
C ASP A 153 -3.95 -10.48 10.22
N ALA A 154 -3.97 -9.78 9.10
CA ALA A 154 -2.75 -9.27 8.46
C ALA A 154 -2.33 -7.93 9.08
N GLY A 155 -2.14 -7.92 10.39
CA GLY A 155 -1.52 -6.80 11.08
C GLY A 155 -0.07 -6.62 10.64
N GLY A 156 0.45 -5.38 10.71
CA GLY A 156 1.81 -5.03 10.32
C GLY A 156 1.94 -4.60 8.86
N GLU A 157 3.18 -4.68 8.34
CA GLU A 157 3.55 -4.14 7.03
C GLU A 157 2.80 -4.76 5.85
N ILE A 158 2.39 -6.03 5.96
CA ILE A 158 1.63 -6.72 4.89
C ILE A 158 0.20 -6.19 4.79
N GLY A 159 -0.44 -5.88 5.91
CA GLY A 159 -1.77 -5.27 5.93
C GLY A 159 -1.75 -3.85 5.34
N GLU A 160 -0.77 -3.03 5.73
CA GLU A 160 -0.58 -1.70 5.18
C GLU A 160 -0.30 -1.75 3.66
N LEU A 161 0.52 -2.70 3.22
CA LEU A 161 0.80 -2.92 1.80
C LEU A 161 -0.46 -3.34 1.02
N ALA A 162 -1.31 -4.20 1.58
CA ALA A 162 -2.58 -4.60 0.97
C ALA A 162 -3.55 -3.42 0.84
N ALA A 163 -3.66 -2.58 1.89
CA ALA A 163 -4.49 -1.38 1.86
C ALA A 163 -3.98 -0.36 0.82
N ALA A 164 -2.66 -0.11 0.77
CA ALA A 164 -2.05 0.76 -0.23
C ALA A 164 -2.26 0.23 -1.67
N PHE A 165 -2.16 -1.09 -1.85
CA PHE A 165 -2.43 -1.74 -3.12
C PHE A 165 -3.90 -1.57 -3.55
N ASN A 166 -4.86 -1.78 -2.64
CA ASN A 166 -6.27 -1.57 -2.93
C ASN A 166 -6.60 -0.10 -3.26
N ALA A 167 -6.01 0.85 -2.53
CA ALA A 167 -6.15 2.28 -2.84
C ALA A 167 -5.60 2.64 -4.23
N MET A 168 -4.46 2.08 -4.62
CA MET A 168 -3.92 2.21 -5.97
C MET A 168 -4.87 1.59 -7.02
N ALA A 169 -5.44 0.43 -6.72
CA ALA A 169 -6.39 -0.26 -7.58
C ALA A 169 -7.65 0.58 -7.83
N ASP A 170 -8.20 1.17 -6.77
CA ASP A 170 -9.37 2.06 -6.86
C ASP A 170 -9.07 3.28 -7.74
N SER A 171 -7.91 3.90 -7.55
CA SER A 171 -7.47 5.03 -8.36
C SER A 171 -7.30 4.67 -9.84
N LEU A 172 -6.74 3.50 -10.12
CA LEU A 172 -6.54 3.00 -11.49
C LEU A 172 -7.86 2.66 -12.17
N GLN A 173 -8.77 1.97 -11.46
CA GLN A 173 -10.10 1.65 -11.93
C GLN A 173 -10.92 2.90 -12.27
N GLU A 174 -10.88 3.91 -11.38
CA GLU A 174 -11.56 5.17 -11.59
C GLU A 174 -10.98 5.92 -12.80
N THR A 175 -9.64 5.95 -12.95
CA THR A 175 -8.97 6.56 -14.11
C THR A 175 -9.39 5.88 -15.42
N GLU A 176 -9.44 4.56 -15.45
CA GLU A 176 -9.83 3.81 -16.65
C GLU A 176 -11.34 3.94 -16.94
N ARG A 177 -12.18 4.04 -15.92
CA ARG A 177 -13.60 4.36 -16.07
C ARG A 177 -13.78 5.74 -16.72
N GLN A 178 -13.13 6.75 -16.18
CA GLN A 178 -13.18 8.13 -16.72
C GLN A 178 -12.67 8.20 -18.16
N ARG A 179 -11.63 7.41 -18.50
CA ARG A 179 -11.12 7.33 -19.86
C ARG A 179 -12.13 6.68 -20.81
N ARG A 180 -12.78 5.59 -20.42
CA ARG A 180 -13.82 4.93 -21.22
C ARG A 180 -15.03 5.81 -21.43
N ASP A 181 -15.51 6.46 -20.37
CA ASP A 181 -16.64 7.40 -20.43
C ASP A 181 -16.31 8.59 -21.33
N PHE A 182 -15.07 9.10 -21.26
CA PHE A 182 -14.61 10.16 -22.16
C PHE A 182 -14.67 9.73 -23.62
N ILE A 183 -14.13 8.57 -23.98
CA ILE A 183 -14.13 8.07 -25.36
C ILE A 183 -15.57 7.85 -25.85
N ALA A 184 -16.45 7.29 -25.01
CA ALA A 184 -17.85 7.06 -25.33
C ALA A 184 -18.59 8.39 -25.60
N ASN A 185 -18.44 9.37 -24.73
CA ASN A 185 -19.05 10.68 -24.84
C ASN A 185 -18.53 11.45 -26.07
N VAL A 186 -17.21 11.43 -26.32
CA VAL A 186 -16.61 11.99 -27.54
C VAL A 186 -17.24 11.40 -28.79
N SER A 187 -17.32 10.06 -28.81
CA SER A 187 -17.87 9.35 -29.98
C SER A 187 -19.33 9.72 -30.23
N HIS A 188 -20.10 9.85 -29.17
CA HIS A 188 -21.51 10.28 -29.25
C HIS A 188 -21.67 11.72 -29.74
N GLU A 189 -20.88 12.66 -29.14
CA GLU A 189 -20.95 14.10 -29.51
C GLU A 189 -20.39 14.39 -30.92
N LEU A 190 -19.54 13.51 -31.48
CA LEU A 190 -19.07 13.57 -32.86
C LEU A 190 -20.09 12.96 -33.82
N LYS A 191 -20.69 11.80 -33.45
CA LYS A 191 -21.60 11.06 -34.33
C LYS A 191 -22.85 11.88 -34.73
N THR A 192 -23.44 12.58 -33.77
CA THR A 192 -24.68 13.36 -33.99
C THR A 192 -24.53 14.40 -35.08
N PRO A 193 -23.59 15.37 -35.02
CA PRO A 193 -23.41 16.36 -36.08
C PRO A 193 -22.98 15.73 -37.41
N MET A 194 -22.13 14.69 -37.39
CA MET A 194 -21.73 14.01 -38.60
C MET A 194 -22.93 13.35 -39.34
N THR A 195 -23.83 12.72 -38.58
CA THR A 195 -25.02 12.10 -39.15
C THR A 195 -25.96 13.17 -39.75
N THR A 196 -26.10 14.32 -39.08
CA THR A 196 -26.91 15.45 -39.58
C THR A 196 -26.32 16.03 -40.86
N ILE A 197 -25.00 16.28 -40.90
CA ILE A 197 -24.29 16.77 -42.09
C ILE A 197 -24.47 15.80 -43.24
N ALA A 198 -24.19 14.51 -43.03
CA ALA A 198 -24.29 13.48 -44.06
C ALA A 198 -25.75 13.40 -44.60
N GLY A 199 -26.74 13.27 -43.69
CA GLY A 199 -28.13 13.10 -44.09
C GLY A 199 -28.68 14.30 -44.87
N TYR A 200 -28.35 15.55 -44.51
CA TYR A 200 -28.76 16.68 -45.28
C TYR A 200 -27.99 16.85 -46.59
N THR A 201 -26.71 16.48 -46.61
CA THR A 201 -25.93 16.47 -47.84
C THR A 201 -26.49 15.45 -48.82
N ASP A 202 -26.77 14.22 -48.37
CA ASP A 202 -27.40 13.17 -49.23
C ASP A 202 -28.77 13.58 -49.71
N GLY A 203 -29.60 14.16 -48.82
CA GLY A 203 -30.95 14.66 -49.20
C GLY A 203 -30.97 15.82 -50.21
N ILE A 204 -29.90 16.67 -50.24
CA ILE A 204 -29.72 17.65 -51.32
C ILE A 204 -29.27 16.97 -52.61
N LEU A 205 -28.34 16.01 -52.52
CA LEU A 205 -27.76 15.37 -53.69
C LEU A 205 -28.77 14.45 -54.40
N ASP A 206 -29.64 13.78 -53.67
CA ASP A 206 -30.67 12.86 -54.24
C ASP A 206 -32.01 13.57 -54.61
N GLY A 207 -32.11 14.90 -54.35
CA GLY A 207 -33.26 15.69 -54.65
C GLY A 207 -34.43 15.52 -53.66
N THR A 208 -34.26 14.80 -52.56
CA THR A 208 -35.28 14.69 -51.48
C THR A 208 -35.55 16.03 -50.83
N ILE A 209 -34.53 16.91 -50.75
CA ILE A 209 -34.65 18.29 -50.29
C ILE A 209 -34.98 19.17 -51.52
N PRO A 210 -36.12 19.85 -51.51
CA PRO A 210 -36.48 20.72 -52.62
C PRO A 210 -35.51 21.92 -52.78
N PRO A 211 -35.24 22.39 -54.01
CA PRO A 211 -34.28 23.48 -54.29
C PRO A 211 -34.56 24.76 -53.49
N GLU A 212 -35.78 25.05 -53.19
CA GLU A 212 -36.20 26.23 -52.43
C GLU A 212 -35.72 26.17 -50.97
N LYS A 213 -35.45 24.98 -50.45
CA LYS A 213 -34.99 24.74 -49.09
C LYS A 213 -33.51 24.44 -48.97
N GLU A 214 -32.82 24.19 -50.06
CA GLU A 214 -31.37 23.84 -50.07
C GLU A 214 -30.54 24.81 -49.23
N ARG A 215 -30.77 26.13 -49.40
CA ARG A 215 -30.03 27.14 -48.65
C ARG A 215 -30.22 27.04 -47.14
N GLN A 216 -31.37 26.66 -46.67
CA GLN A 216 -31.65 26.42 -45.24
C GLN A 216 -30.87 25.23 -44.71
N TYR A 217 -30.87 24.13 -45.46
CA TYR A 217 -30.14 22.92 -45.03
C TYR A 217 -28.62 23.09 -45.16
N LEU A 218 -28.13 23.80 -46.16
CA LEU A 218 -26.71 24.18 -46.26
C LEU A 218 -26.27 25.05 -45.07
N GLN A 219 -27.15 25.93 -44.56
CA GLN A 219 -26.88 26.70 -43.36
C GLN A 219 -26.75 25.77 -42.13
N ILE A 220 -27.63 24.77 -41.98
CA ILE A 220 -27.54 23.79 -40.88
C ILE A 220 -26.24 22.97 -40.98
N ILE A 221 -25.87 22.54 -42.18
CA ILE A 221 -24.59 21.82 -42.42
C ILE A 221 -23.39 22.69 -42.00
N SER A 222 -23.39 23.97 -42.38
CA SER A 222 -22.35 24.92 -42.02
C SER A 222 -22.26 25.12 -40.51
N ASP A 223 -23.39 25.26 -39.82
CA ASP A 223 -23.45 25.46 -38.38
C ASP A 223 -22.96 24.21 -37.60
N GLU A 224 -23.39 23.02 -38.05
CA GLU A 224 -22.91 21.75 -37.48
C GLU A 224 -21.39 21.52 -37.72
N SER A 225 -20.89 21.91 -38.91
CA SER A 225 -19.44 21.84 -39.19
C SER A 225 -18.63 22.77 -38.29
N ARG A 226 -19.11 24.01 -38.08
CA ARG A 226 -18.48 24.94 -37.12
C ARG A 226 -18.55 24.44 -35.70
N ARG A 227 -19.69 23.84 -35.32
CA ARG A 227 -19.87 23.22 -34.01
C ARG A 227 -18.85 22.08 -33.81
N LEU A 228 -18.70 21.18 -34.77
CA LEU A 228 -17.72 20.10 -34.74
C LEU A 228 -16.27 20.62 -34.59
N SER A 229 -15.91 21.67 -35.35
CA SER A 229 -14.59 22.30 -35.23
C SER A 229 -14.34 22.87 -33.84
N ARG A 230 -15.35 23.50 -33.21
CA ARG A 230 -15.24 23.99 -31.82
C ARG A 230 -15.02 22.83 -30.82
N LEU A 231 -15.74 21.70 -30.98
CA LEU A 231 -15.59 20.54 -30.12
C LEU A 231 -14.17 19.96 -30.20
N VAL A 232 -13.67 19.76 -31.44
CA VAL A 232 -12.30 19.19 -31.63
C VAL A 232 -11.27 20.14 -31.02
N ARG A 233 -11.41 21.46 -31.22
CA ARG A 233 -10.48 22.44 -30.65
C ARG A 233 -10.47 22.39 -29.11
N ARG A 234 -11.63 22.33 -28.47
CA ARG A 234 -11.71 22.17 -27.00
C ARG A 234 -11.08 20.87 -26.48
N MET A 235 -11.20 19.77 -27.24
CA MET A 235 -10.53 18.51 -26.89
C MET A 235 -9.00 18.62 -26.98
N LEU A 236 -8.49 19.29 -28.01
CA LEU A 236 -7.05 19.54 -28.15
C LEU A 236 -6.53 20.44 -27.02
N ASP A 237 -7.30 21.44 -26.62
CA ASP A 237 -6.93 22.32 -25.49
C ASP A 237 -6.85 21.51 -24.17
N ILE A 238 -7.81 20.62 -23.89
CA ILE A 238 -7.76 19.73 -22.72
C ILE A 238 -6.53 18.84 -22.77
N SER A 239 -6.25 18.21 -23.92
CA SER A 239 -5.08 17.37 -24.10
C SER A 239 -3.77 18.13 -23.86
N ARG A 240 -3.68 19.38 -24.37
CA ARG A 240 -2.51 20.24 -24.15
C ARG A 240 -2.34 20.61 -22.69
N ILE A 241 -3.41 21.02 -21.99
CA ILE A 241 -3.38 21.36 -20.57
C ILE A 241 -2.88 20.16 -19.75
N GLN A 242 -3.30 18.94 -20.08
CA GLN A 242 -2.88 17.74 -19.36
C GLN A 242 -1.44 17.30 -19.61
N SER A 243 -0.89 17.59 -20.79
CA SER A 243 0.45 17.12 -21.20
C SER A 243 1.54 18.18 -21.07
N GLN A 244 1.19 19.45 -20.96
CA GLN A 244 2.15 20.54 -20.92
C GLN A 244 2.62 20.81 -19.50
N GLU A 245 3.93 21.00 -19.32
CA GLU A 245 4.47 21.54 -18.07
C GLU A 245 4.00 22.97 -17.86
N MET A 246 3.44 23.24 -16.68
CA MET A 246 2.93 24.53 -16.29
C MET A 246 4.08 25.56 -16.16
N LYS A 247 3.94 26.68 -16.83
CA LYS A 247 4.87 27.82 -16.71
C LYS A 247 4.55 28.62 -15.44
N LYS A 248 5.26 28.32 -14.34
CA LYS A 248 5.11 29.10 -13.12
C LYS A 248 5.82 30.42 -13.21
N GLU A 249 5.07 31.49 -13.18
CA GLU A 249 5.57 32.86 -13.14
C GLU A 249 4.78 33.69 -12.09
N GLU A 250 5.34 34.81 -11.70
CA GLU A 250 4.63 35.81 -10.89
C GLU A 250 3.90 36.75 -11.83
N PHE A 251 2.59 36.92 -11.63
CA PHE A 251 1.77 37.78 -12.48
C PHE A 251 0.69 38.49 -11.64
N ASP A 252 0.19 39.61 -12.18
CA ASP A 252 -0.92 40.36 -11.60
C ASP A 252 -2.25 39.69 -11.90
N LEU A 253 -2.92 39.19 -10.86
CA LEU A 253 -4.21 38.52 -10.94
C LEU A 253 -5.33 39.54 -11.29
N CYS A 254 -5.22 40.82 -10.84
CA CYS A 254 -6.14 41.89 -11.16
C CYS A 254 -6.14 42.21 -12.65
N GLU A 255 -4.95 42.27 -13.27
CA GLU A 255 -4.83 42.48 -14.72
C GLU A 255 -5.46 41.32 -15.50
N SER A 256 -5.16 40.06 -15.10
CA SER A 256 -5.77 38.89 -15.75
C SER A 256 -7.28 38.87 -15.64
N ALA A 257 -7.85 39.30 -14.50
CA ALA A 257 -9.29 39.41 -14.31
C ALA A 257 -9.93 40.50 -15.22
N ARG A 258 -9.27 41.66 -15.35
CA ARG A 258 -9.70 42.71 -16.24
C ARG A 258 -9.68 42.30 -17.72
N ILE A 259 -8.60 41.62 -18.15
CA ILE A 259 -8.47 41.09 -19.52
C ILE A 259 -9.57 40.04 -19.80
N ALA A 260 -9.83 39.13 -18.88
CA ALA A 260 -10.88 38.14 -19.03
C ALA A 260 -12.24 38.77 -19.14
N LEU A 261 -12.56 39.78 -18.29
CA LEU A 261 -13.82 40.50 -18.31
C LEU A 261 -14.01 41.27 -19.62
N LEU A 262 -13.01 42.04 -20.07
CA LEU A 262 -13.06 42.80 -21.33
C LEU A 262 -13.25 41.86 -22.54
N SER A 263 -12.66 40.67 -22.53
CA SER A 263 -12.86 39.70 -23.63
C SER A 263 -14.29 39.17 -23.71
N MET A 264 -15.10 39.39 -22.67
CA MET A 264 -16.51 38.97 -22.60
C MET A 264 -17.50 40.10 -22.87
N GLU A 265 -17.02 41.34 -23.04
CA GLU A 265 -17.85 42.54 -23.15
C GLU A 265 -19.00 42.37 -24.16
N GLN A 266 -18.71 41.94 -25.39
CA GLN A 266 -19.73 41.75 -26.42
C GLN A 266 -20.80 40.72 -26.02
N LYS A 267 -20.39 39.59 -25.42
CA LYS A 267 -21.34 38.55 -24.99
C LYS A 267 -22.22 39.01 -23.84
N ILE A 268 -21.68 39.83 -22.94
CA ILE A 268 -22.38 40.42 -21.81
C ILE A 268 -23.42 41.43 -22.33
N MET A 269 -23.02 42.31 -23.28
CA MET A 269 -23.91 43.27 -23.95
C MET A 269 -25.03 42.59 -24.73
N ASP A 270 -24.72 41.56 -25.53
CA ASP A 270 -25.68 40.79 -26.32
C ASP A 270 -26.79 40.15 -25.45
N ARG A 271 -26.45 39.86 -24.18
CA ARG A 271 -27.38 39.33 -23.19
C ARG A 271 -28.08 40.37 -22.32
N GLY A 272 -27.73 41.65 -22.47
CA GLY A 272 -28.24 42.75 -21.66
C GLY A 272 -27.93 42.61 -20.17
N LEU A 273 -26.76 42.10 -19.83
CA LEU A 273 -26.33 41.91 -18.44
C LEU A 273 -25.60 43.16 -17.94
N ASP A 274 -25.85 43.50 -16.69
CA ASP A 274 -25.04 44.47 -15.97
C ASP A 274 -23.80 43.79 -15.37
N VAL A 275 -22.72 44.56 -15.16
CA VAL A 275 -21.47 44.05 -14.55
C VAL A 275 -21.20 44.80 -13.28
N ASP A 276 -21.00 44.04 -12.21
CA ASP A 276 -20.47 44.51 -10.92
C ASP A 276 -19.08 43.91 -10.69
N ALA A 277 -18.05 44.74 -10.80
CA ALA A 277 -16.64 44.26 -10.72
C ALA A 277 -15.93 44.89 -9.53
N GLU A 278 -15.70 44.10 -8.49
CA GLU A 278 -14.93 44.45 -7.30
C GLU A 278 -13.50 43.95 -7.44
N ILE A 279 -12.69 44.63 -8.26
CA ILE A 279 -11.27 44.29 -8.48
C ILE A 279 -10.42 45.37 -7.82
N PRO A 280 -9.48 45.03 -6.92
CA PRO A 280 -8.58 45.99 -6.31
C PRO A 280 -7.85 46.84 -7.32
N GLU A 281 -7.61 48.13 -6.97
CA GLU A 281 -6.77 49.04 -7.79
C GLU A 281 -5.32 48.62 -7.73
N ASP A 282 -4.85 48.16 -6.53
CA ASP A 282 -3.51 47.66 -6.31
C ASP A 282 -3.32 46.29 -6.96
N SER A 283 -2.13 46.05 -7.44
CA SER A 283 -1.75 44.74 -8.04
C SER A 283 -1.76 43.63 -7.00
N VAL A 284 -2.40 42.52 -7.33
CA VAL A 284 -2.39 41.29 -6.52
C VAL A 284 -1.51 40.26 -7.21
N MET A 285 -0.24 40.19 -6.77
CA MET A 285 0.75 39.28 -7.34
C MET A 285 0.52 37.87 -6.85
N VAL A 286 0.37 36.92 -7.78
CA VAL A 286 0.17 35.49 -7.51
C VAL A 286 1.16 34.67 -8.31
N GLN A 287 1.36 33.40 -7.87
CA GLN A 287 2.25 32.47 -8.53
C GLN A 287 1.47 31.44 -9.35
N GLY A 288 1.71 31.34 -10.64
CA GLY A 288 1.03 30.38 -11.52
C GLY A 288 1.32 30.60 -12.99
N ASP A 289 0.54 29.95 -13.83
CA ASP A 289 0.55 30.17 -15.30
C ASP A 289 -0.54 31.19 -15.65
N ARG A 290 -0.11 32.39 -16.07
CA ARG A 290 -0.99 33.51 -16.36
C ARG A 290 -2.05 33.16 -17.41
N ASP A 291 -1.65 32.48 -18.48
CA ASP A 291 -2.53 32.16 -19.60
C ASP A 291 -3.60 31.16 -19.16
N LEU A 292 -3.20 30.13 -18.42
CA LEU A 292 -4.13 29.12 -17.88
C LEU A 292 -5.10 29.72 -16.84
N ILE A 293 -4.63 30.60 -15.95
CA ILE A 293 -5.53 31.25 -14.98
C ILE A 293 -6.48 32.24 -15.66
N THR A 294 -6.01 32.97 -16.68
CA THR A 294 -6.90 33.81 -17.51
C THR A 294 -7.97 32.97 -18.20
N GLN A 295 -7.62 31.76 -18.68
CA GLN A 295 -8.58 30.81 -19.25
C GLN A 295 -9.60 30.30 -18.21
N VAL A 296 -9.18 30.09 -16.95
CA VAL A 296 -10.11 29.76 -15.83
C VAL A 296 -11.16 30.86 -15.70
N MET A 297 -10.73 32.12 -15.58
CA MET A 297 -11.63 33.25 -15.45
C MET A 297 -12.57 33.38 -16.64
N TYR A 298 -12.04 33.26 -17.87
CA TYR A 298 -12.85 33.27 -19.08
C TYR A 298 -13.94 32.19 -19.08
N ASN A 299 -13.58 30.92 -18.72
CA ASN A 299 -14.55 29.83 -18.67
C ASN A 299 -15.64 30.07 -17.60
N LEU A 300 -15.28 30.62 -16.43
CA LEU A 300 -16.25 30.96 -15.39
C LEU A 300 -17.15 32.11 -15.80
N LEU A 301 -16.62 33.18 -16.39
CA LEU A 301 -17.38 34.31 -16.88
C LEU A 301 -18.30 33.91 -18.05
N GLU A 302 -17.82 33.08 -18.99
CA GLU A 302 -18.64 32.54 -20.08
C GLU A 302 -19.81 31.72 -19.53
N ASN A 303 -19.56 30.89 -18.54
CA ASN A 303 -20.58 30.09 -17.87
C ASN A 303 -21.59 31.00 -17.16
N ALA A 304 -21.10 31.97 -16.39
CA ALA A 304 -21.95 32.93 -15.69
C ALA A 304 -22.82 33.76 -16.63
N ALA A 305 -22.25 34.33 -17.70
CA ALA A 305 -23.01 35.10 -18.70
C ALA A 305 -24.07 34.26 -19.44
N LYS A 306 -23.77 32.98 -19.66
CA LYS A 306 -24.65 32.05 -20.36
C LYS A 306 -25.89 31.68 -19.56
N PHE A 307 -25.74 31.41 -18.25
CA PHE A 307 -26.80 30.97 -17.36
C PHE A 307 -27.41 32.09 -16.52
N ALA A 308 -26.94 33.32 -16.72
CA ALA A 308 -27.55 34.50 -16.11
C ALA A 308 -28.95 34.73 -16.65
N ALA A 309 -29.87 35.15 -15.79
CA ALA A 309 -31.17 35.64 -16.19
C ALA A 309 -31.04 36.94 -17.03
N PRO A 310 -31.85 37.15 -18.05
CA PRO A 310 -31.80 38.39 -18.83
C PRO A 310 -31.91 39.65 -17.92
N SER A 311 -31.12 40.67 -18.22
CA SER A 311 -31.08 41.94 -17.48
C SER A 311 -30.72 41.78 -15.99
N SER A 312 -29.97 40.73 -15.65
CA SER A 312 -29.41 40.52 -14.29
C SER A 312 -27.97 41.00 -14.24
N THR A 313 -27.38 40.96 -13.01
CA THR A 313 -26.00 41.38 -12.76
C THR A 313 -25.08 40.20 -12.74
N LEU A 314 -23.98 40.28 -13.49
CA LEU A 314 -22.82 39.40 -13.39
C LEU A 314 -21.80 40.05 -12.46
N TYR A 315 -21.39 39.33 -11.42
CA TYR A 315 -20.42 39.80 -10.44
C TYR A 315 -19.08 39.14 -10.63
N LEU A 316 -17.99 39.92 -10.57
CA LEU A 316 -16.60 39.47 -10.51
C LEU A 316 -15.88 40.14 -9.33
N GLY A 317 -15.58 39.40 -8.31
CA GLY A 317 -14.86 39.91 -7.12
C GLY A 317 -13.52 39.28 -6.93
N LEU A 318 -12.52 40.06 -6.48
CA LEU A 318 -11.21 39.61 -6.09
C LEU A 318 -10.90 40.11 -4.68
N THR A 319 -10.63 39.21 -3.75
CA THR A 319 -10.29 39.54 -2.36
C THR A 319 -9.03 38.79 -1.95
N VAL A 320 -8.27 39.37 -1.00
CA VAL A 320 -7.08 38.74 -0.45
C VAL A 320 -7.32 38.43 1.03
N ASN A 321 -7.03 37.18 1.42
CA ASN A 321 -7.10 36.78 2.82
C ASN A 321 -5.88 35.91 3.17
N GLY A 322 -5.00 36.45 4.00
CA GLY A 322 -3.75 35.82 4.37
C GLY A 322 -2.81 35.69 3.17
N ASP A 323 -2.39 34.46 2.89
CA ASP A 323 -1.46 34.12 1.80
C ASP A 323 -2.16 33.71 0.51
N LYS A 324 -3.49 33.90 0.43
CA LYS A 324 -4.31 33.51 -0.73
C LYS A 324 -5.17 34.66 -1.26
N ALA A 325 -5.23 34.74 -2.58
CA ALA A 325 -6.24 35.51 -3.31
C ALA A 325 -7.43 34.62 -3.65
N TYR A 326 -8.62 35.20 -3.60
CA TYR A 326 -9.90 34.56 -3.90
C TYR A 326 -10.54 35.30 -5.06
N VAL A 327 -10.90 34.59 -6.11
CA VAL A 327 -11.64 35.12 -7.24
C VAL A 327 -13.01 34.50 -7.24
N THR A 328 -14.03 35.33 -7.17
CA THR A 328 -15.46 34.94 -7.18
C THR A 328 -16.16 35.45 -8.42
N VAL A 329 -16.77 34.55 -9.20
CA VAL A 329 -17.67 34.86 -10.29
C VAL A 329 -19.08 34.44 -9.88
N ARG A 330 -20.01 35.35 -9.90
CA ARG A 330 -21.40 35.13 -9.46
C ARG A 330 -22.39 35.61 -10.52
N ASN A 331 -23.44 34.84 -10.71
CA ASN A 331 -24.56 35.21 -11.56
C ASN A 331 -25.91 34.94 -10.88
N VAL A 332 -26.93 35.70 -11.28
CA VAL A 332 -28.32 35.45 -10.92
C VAL A 332 -28.97 34.62 -12.02
N GLY A 333 -29.60 33.51 -11.67
CA GLY A 333 -30.23 32.61 -12.65
C GLY A 333 -30.90 31.42 -11.96
N ASN A 334 -30.94 30.28 -12.62
CA ASN A 334 -31.52 29.08 -12.02
C ASN A 334 -30.64 28.54 -10.89
N THR A 335 -31.26 28.14 -9.77
CA THR A 335 -30.56 27.44 -8.69
C THR A 335 -30.20 26.04 -9.17
N ILE A 336 -28.95 25.66 -8.91
CA ILE A 336 -28.42 24.30 -9.18
C ILE A 336 -28.77 23.41 -7.98
N PRO A 337 -29.42 22.26 -8.19
CA PRO A 337 -29.68 21.31 -7.11
C PRO A 337 -28.40 20.85 -6.42
N ALA A 338 -28.43 20.66 -5.09
CA ALA A 338 -27.26 20.29 -4.31
C ALA A 338 -26.63 18.97 -4.79
N GLU A 339 -27.44 18.05 -5.28
CA GLU A 339 -27.05 16.76 -5.85
C GLU A 339 -26.27 16.88 -7.18
N GLU A 340 -26.50 17.96 -7.95
CA GLU A 340 -25.79 18.21 -9.21
C GLU A 340 -24.46 18.97 -9.01
N ILE A 341 -24.26 19.68 -7.90
CA ILE A 341 -23.05 20.47 -7.64
C ILE A 341 -21.76 19.66 -7.76
N PRO A 342 -21.63 18.44 -7.19
CA PRO A 342 -20.43 17.63 -7.35
C PRO A 342 -20.14 17.22 -8.80
N LEU A 343 -21.20 17.09 -9.62
CA LEU A 343 -21.11 16.61 -10.99
C LEU A 343 -20.75 17.72 -11.99
N LEU A 344 -20.87 19.00 -11.62
CA LEU A 344 -20.63 20.15 -12.50
C LEU A 344 -19.23 20.16 -13.14
N PHE A 345 -18.26 19.59 -12.48
CA PHE A 345 -16.88 19.53 -12.93
C PHE A 345 -16.51 18.23 -13.66
N GLU A 346 -17.50 17.35 -13.91
CA GLU A 346 -17.28 16.15 -14.69
C GLU A 346 -17.30 16.46 -16.20
N ARG A 347 -16.57 15.65 -16.97
CA ARG A 347 -16.51 15.82 -18.43
C ARG A 347 -17.87 15.57 -19.06
N PHE A 348 -18.30 16.44 -19.98
CA PHE A 348 -19.56 16.34 -20.71
C PHE A 348 -20.83 16.40 -19.84
N HIS A 349 -20.68 16.71 -18.56
CA HIS A 349 -21.84 16.87 -17.68
C HIS A 349 -22.60 18.16 -18.04
N LYS A 350 -23.93 18.02 -18.20
CA LYS A 350 -24.89 19.10 -18.36
C LYS A 350 -26.08 18.76 -17.48
N SER A 351 -26.54 19.72 -16.69
CA SER A 351 -27.82 19.58 -15.98
C SER A 351 -28.98 19.43 -16.97
N ASP A 352 -30.05 18.76 -16.55
CA ASP A 352 -31.20 18.53 -17.46
C ASP A 352 -31.78 19.82 -18.00
N LYS A 353 -31.78 20.89 -17.21
CA LYS A 353 -32.21 22.24 -17.65
C LYS A 353 -31.20 22.85 -18.62
N SER A 354 -29.90 22.69 -18.39
CA SER A 354 -28.87 23.23 -19.28
C SER A 354 -28.80 22.52 -20.64
N ARG A 355 -29.30 21.29 -20.75
CA ARG A 355 -29.42 20.58 -22.05
C ARG A 355 -30.36 21.25 -23.01
N SER A 356 -31.43 21.84 -22.51
CA SER A 356 -32.43 22.53 -23.34
C SER A 356 -32.02 23.97 -23.72
N GLU A 357 -31.31 24.66 -22.84
CA GLU A 357 -30.89 26.06 -23.03
C GLU A 357 -29.56 26.20 -23.76
N ASP A 358 -28.68 25.22 -23.61
CA ASP A 358 -27.32 25.23 -24.18
C ASP A 358 -27.11 24.16 -25.24
N LYS A 359 -27.55 24.43 -26.44
CA LYS A 359 -27.31 23.56 -27.61
C LYS A 359 -25.83 23.57 -28.07
N ASP A 360 -25.07 24.62 -27.74
CA ASP A 360 -23.69 24.83 -28.21
C ASP A 360 -22.59 24.44 -27.19
N GLY A 361 -22.93 24.25 -25.93
CA GLY A 361 -21.97 23.80 -24.90
C GLY A 361 -21.77 22.29 -24.91
N TYR A 362 -20.56 21.85 -24.59
CA TYR A 362 -20.20 20.43 -24.52
C TYR A 362 -19.99 19.94 -23.10
N GLY A 363 -20.23 20.76 -22.06
CA GLY A 363 -19.95 20.39 -20.66
C GLY A 363 -18.47 20.24 -20.36
N LEU A 364 -17.59 20.91 -21.11
CA LEU A 364 -16.12 20.79 -20.94
C LEU A 364 -15.52 22.01 -20.22
N GLY A 365 -16.21 23.16 -20.14
CA GLY A 365 -15.65 24.40 -19.60
C GLY A 365 -15.27 24.31 -18.13
N LEU A 366 -16.17 23.80 -17.28
CA LEU A 366 -15.90 23.63 -15.85
C LEU A 366 -14.91 22.51 -15.55
N TYR A 367 -14.87 21.47 -16.39
CA TYR A 367 -13.82 20.46 -16.31
C TYR A 367 -12.42 21.03 -16.58
N VAL A 368 -12.29 21.93 -17.58
CA VAL A 368 -11.04 22.66 -17.85
C VAL A 368 -10.64 23.49 -16.63
N VAL A 369 -11.58 24.22 -16.04
CA VAL A 369 -11.34 25.00 -14.80
C VAL A 369 -10.77 24.11 -13.69
N LYS A 370 -11.44 22.99 -13.38
CA LYS A 370 -10.99 22.04 -12.36
C LYS A 370 -9.59 21.48 -12.66
N THR A 371 -9.33 21.16 -13.92
CA THR A 371 -8.02 20.59 -14.35
C THR A 371 -6.90 21.59 -14.15
N ILE A 372 -7.08 22.84 -14.58
CA ILE A 372 -6.09 23.92 -14.45
C ILE A 372 -5.81 24.19 -12.96
N LEU A 373 -6.85 24.37 -12.16
CA LEU A 373 -6.70 24.65 -10.73
C LEU A 373 -6.04 23.48 -9.96
N ALA A 374 -6.38 22.25 -10.32
CA ALA A 374 -5.71 21.07 -9.73
C ALA A 374 -4.20 21.02 -10.04
N GLN A 375 -3.78 21.39 -11.26
CA GLN A 375 -2.36 21.51 -11.61
C GLN A 375 -1.65 22.60 -10.79
N HIS A 376 -2.36 23.71 -10.49
CA HIS A 376 -1.88 24.78 -9.61
C HIS A 376 -1.93 24.41 -8.12
N LYS A 377 -2.50 23.24 -7.76
CA LYS A 377 -2.79 22.81 -6.38
C LYS A 377 -3.73 23.76 -5.65
N GLU A 378 -4.60 24.42 -6.41
CA GLU A 378 -5.61 25.36 -5.92
C GLU A 378 -6.99 24.72 -5.89
N LYS A 379 -7.93 25.36 -5.17
CA LYS A 379 -9.29 24.86 -4.95
C LYS A 379 -10.31 25.72 -5.65
N ILE A 380 -11.42 25.10 -6.06
CA ILE A 380 -12.64 25.79 -6.48
C ILE A 380 -13.80 25.29 -5.65
N THR A 381 -14.68 26.21 -5.26
CA THR A 381 -15.92 25.94 -4.54
C THR A 381 -17.09 26.53 -5.32
N VAL A 382 -18.26 25.92 -5.17
CA VAL A 382 -19.51 26.36 -5.79
C VAL A 382 -20.57 26.44 -4.72
N THR A 383 -21.35 27.56 -4.74
CA THR A 383 -22.59 27.70 -3.98
C THR A 383 -23.69 28.09 -4.92
N SER A 384 -24.89 27.54 -4.77
CA SER A 384 -26.06 27.89 -5.59
C SER A 384 -27.30 27.88 -4.71
N GLU A 385 -27.78 29.06 -4.33
CA GLU A 385 -28.91 29.24 -3.45
C GLU A 385 -29.75 30.43 -3.89
N ASN A 386 -31.05 30.33 -3.73
CA ASN A 386 -32.00 31.42 -4.00
C ASN A 386 -31.85 32.11 -5.40
N GLY A 387 -31.51 31.32 -6.42
CA GLY A 387 -31.32 31.85 -7.76
C GLY A 387 -29.96 32.52 -7.97
N VAL A 388 -29.02 32.41 -7.01
CA VAL A 388 -27.68 32.96 -7.14
C VAL A 388 -26.68 31.82 -7.15
N THR A 389 -25.84 31.73 -8.19
CA THR A 389 -24.74 30.78 -8.30
C THR A 389 -23.41 31.53 -8.23
N ALA A 390 -22.53 31.09 -7.35
CA ALA A 390 -21.20 31.66 -7.18
C ALA A 390 -20.11 30.54 -7.28
N PHE A 391 -19.13 30.81 -8.13
CA PHE A 391 -17.90 30.00 -8.24
C PHE A 391 -16.76 30.81 -7.65
N THR A 392 -16.06 30.24 -6.67
CA THR A 392 -14.91 30.89 -6.03
C THR A 392 -13.68 29.97 -6.11
N PHE A 393 -12.58 30.47 -6.67
CA PHE A 393 -11.31 29.75 -6.67
C PHE A 393 -10.21 30.52 -5.95
N THR A 394 -9.19 29.80 -5.54
CA THR A 394 -8.04 30.33 -4.79
C THR A 394 -6.80 30.42 -5.66
N MET A 395 -5.90 31.37 -5.34
CA MET A 395 -4.54 31.44 -5.87
C MET A 395 -3.55 31.77 -4.78
N GLN A 396 -2.40 31.11 -4.77
CA GLN A 396 -1.32 31.38 -3.84
C GLN A 396 -0.67 32.73 -4.17
N MET A 397 -0.57 33.63 -3.17
CA MET A 397 0.14 34.88 -3.31
C MET A 397 1.61 34.66 -3.62
N ALA A 398 2.20 35.50 -4.50
CA ALA A 398 3.65 35.58 -4.64
C ALA A 398 4.26 36.07 -3.32
N ARG A 399 5.40 35.50 -2.95
CA ARG A 399 6.12 35.87 -1.71
C ARG A 399 7.01 37.07 -1.93
#